data_ef9dd4888cd23ba3a2dbb4169a4160e5
#
_entry.id   ef9dd4888cd23ba3a2dbb4169a4160e5
#
_cell.length_a   1.000
_cell.length_b   1.000
_cell.length_c   1.000
_cell.angle_alpha   90.00
_cell.angle_beta   90.00
_cell.angle_gamma   90.00
#
_symmetry.space_group_name_H-M   'P 1'
#
loop_
_entity.id
_entity.type
_entity.pdbx_description
1 polymer ?
#
loop_
_entity_poly.entity_id
_entity_poly.type
_entity_poly.pdbx_seq_one_letter_code
_entity_poly.pdbx_strand_id
1 'polypeptide(L)'
;MNYPGLTDADYDEKLREMGNYLWDLEQAADLESAEGRQERVEEIEARILYQAERAHAFLQIAGNHQVLSAFVAGLGYRMTKRWLEATDHFLRVVQLSPMNGEAWLELTWCLAELGRWEESEIAARNSVQIFPDTAASWGNLALALSKLERKSEAKEAMRHAIRLEPSDPRNRAIEDQISPS
;
A
#
# COMPACT_ATOMS: atom_id res chain seq x y z
N MET A 1 -4.30 -4.60 24.55
CA MET A 1 -3.66 -5.64 25.39
C MET A 1 -2.25 -5.17 25.71
N ASN A 2 -1.95 -4.93 26.98
CA ASN A 2 -0.58 -4.65 27.38
C ASN A 2 0.12 -6.01 27.56
N TYR A 3 1.24 -6.22 26.88
CA TYR A 3 2.10 -7.40 27.10
C TYR A 3 3.25 -6.96 28.02
N PRO A 4 3.08 -7.01 29.37
CA PRO A 4 4.10 -6.57 30.30
C PRO A 4 5.35 -7.44 30.12
N GLY A 5 6.49 -6.78 29.93
CA GLY A 5 7.80 -7.45 29.85
C GLY A 5 8.34 -7.67 28.43
N LEU A 6 7.67 -7.22 27.37
CA LEU A 6 8.22 -7.25 26.02
C LEU A 6 9.14 -6.05 25.77
N THR A 7 10.25 -6.28 25.09
CA THR A 7 11.16 -5.24 24.58
C THR A 7 10.70 -4.74 23.20
N ASP A 8 11.27 -3.63 22.72
CA ASP A 8 11.02 -3.15 21.36
C ASP A 8 11.36 -4.22 20.30
N ALA A 9 12.41 -5.00 20.51
CA ALA A 9 12.80 -6.10 19.62
C ALA A 9 11.73 -7.21 19.56
N ASP A 10 11.09 -7.52 20.70
CA ASP A 10 10.01 -8.52 20.75
C ASP A 10 8.76 -8.02 19.98
N TYR A 11 8.46 -6.71 20.04
CA TYR A 11 7.39 -6.10 19.26
C TYR A 11 7.70 -6.12 17.77
N ASP A 12 8.94 -5.79 17.39
CA ASP A 12 9.38 -5.80 15.98
C ASP A 12 9.33 -7.21 15.39
N GLU A 13 9.73 -8.24 16.15
CA GLU A 13 9.61 -9.63 15.70
C GLU A 13 8.15 -10.04 15.47
N LYS A 14 7.29 -9.77 16.45
CA LYS A 14 5.83 -10.03 16.31
C LYS A 14 5.20 -9.31 15.13
N LEU A 15 5.58 -8.07 14.89
CA LEU A 15 5.05 -7.28 13.78
C LEU A 15 5.53 -7.82 12.43
N ARG A 16 6.78 -8.29 12.31
CA ARG A 16 7.27 -8.95 11.10
C ARG A 16 6.53 -10.26 10.84
N GLU A 17 6.31 -11.07 11.88
CA GLU A 17 5.49 -12.29 11.78
C GLU A 17 4.06 -11.96 11.29
N MET A 18 3.45 -10.91 11.86
CA MET A 18 2.12 -10.46 11.42
C MET A 18 2.12 -9.98 9.98
N GLY A 19 3.14 -9.23 9.54
CA GLY A 19 3.29 -8.78 8.17
C GLY A 19 3.43 -9.94 7.18
N ASN A 20 4.27 -10.92 7.48
CA ASN A 20 4.42 -12.13 6.68
C ASN A 20 3.10 -12.91 6.60
N TYR A 21 2.40 -13.05 7.72
CA TYR A 21 1.11 -13.73 7.75
C TYR A 21 0.02 -12.99 6.97
N LEU A 22 0.02 -11.66 6.97
CA LEU A 22 -0.86 -10.86 6.12
C LEU A 22 -0.62 -11.15 4.64
N TRP A 23 0.65 -11.25 4.22
CA TRP A 23 1.01 -11.61 2.87
C TRP A 23 0.49 -12.99 2.45
N ASP A 24 0.65 -13.99 3.32
CA ASP A 24 0.14 -15.34 3.07
C ASP A 24 -1.40 -15.36 2.96
N LEU A 25 -2.08 -14.55 3.78
CA LEU A 25 -3.54 -14.41 3.73
C LEU A 25 -4.01 -13.69 2.47
N GLU A 26 -3.31 -12.66 1.99
CA GLU A 26 -3.63 -11.97 0.74
C GLU A 26 -3.56 -12.93 -0.45
N GLN A 27 -2.47 -13.72 -0.55
CA GLN A 27 -2.32 -14.76 -1.58
C GLN A 27 -3.46 -15.80 -1.52
N ALA A 28 -3.84 -16.22 -0.32
CA ALA A 28 -4.94 -17.15 -0.14
C ALA A 28 -6.28 -16.55 -0.56
N ALA A 29 -6.54 -15.28 -0.24
CA ALA A 29 -7.77 -14.58 -0.63
C ALA A 29 -7.88 -14.46 -2.16
N ASP A 30 -6.78 -14.11 -2.83
CA ASP A 30 -6.74 -14.03 -4.30
C ASP A 30 -7.05 -15.38 -4.96
N LEU A 31 -6.50 -16.47 -4.43
CA LEU A 31 -6.77 -17.82 -4.92
C LEU A 31 -8.25 -18.23 -4.73
N GLU A 32 -8.80 -18.02 -3.52
CA GLU A 32 -10.19 -18.33 -3.23
C GLU A 32 -11.15 -17.47 -4.08
N SER A 33 -10.80 -16.21 -4.31
CA SER A 33 -11.55 -15.30 -5.18
C SER A 33 -11.53 -15.76 -6.64
N ALA A 34 -10.38 -16.18 -7.17
CA ALA A 34 -10.24 -16.71 -8.52
C ALA A 34 -11.08 -17.98 -8.75
N GLU A 35 -11.31 -18.78 -7.69
CA GLU A 35 -12.14 -19.97 -7.71
C GLU A 35 -13.62 -19.70 -7.35
N GLY A 36 -14.00 -18.43 -7.13
CA GLY A 36 -15.37 -18.02 -6.83
C GLY A 36 -15.88 -18.41 -5.45
N ARG A 37 -15.00 -18.74 -4.50
CA ARG A 37 -15.35 -19.18 -3.13
C ARG A 37 -15.47 -18.00 -2.17
N GLN A 38 -16.51 -17.19 -2.36
CA GLN A 38 -16.71 -15.93 -1.64
C GLN A 38 -16.74 -16.07 -0.12
N GLU A 39 -17.36 -17.12 0.44
CA GLU A 39 -17.42 -17.37 1.90
C GLU A 39 -16.00 -17.54 2.48
N ARG A 40 -15.10 -18.20 1.73
CA ARG A 40 -13.69 -18.35 2.13
C ARG A 40 -12.93 -17.03 2.08
N VAL A 41 -13.20 -16.21 1.08
CA VAL A 41 -12.62 -14.85 1.00
C VAL A 41 -13.00 -14.03 2.22
N GLU A 42 -14.29 -14.04 2.62
CA GLU A 42 -14.76 -13.30 3.80
C GLU A 42 -14.13 -13.79 5.11
N GLU A 43 -13.95 -15.11 5.27
CA GLU A 43 -13.23 -15.68 6.42
C GLU A 43 -11.78 -15.19 6.48
N ILE A 44 -11.09 -15.13 5.32
CA ILE A 44 -9.70 -14.67 5.23
C ILE A 44 -9.62 -13.17 5.50
N GLU A 45 -10.50 -12.36 4.93
CA GLU A 45 -10.56 -10.91 5.19
C GLU A 45 -10.78 -10.60 6.68
N ALA A 46 -11.62 -11.38 7.37
CA ALA A 46 -11.81 -11.24 8.82
C ALA A 46 -10.51 -11.52 9.61
N ARG A 47 -9.70 -12.49 9.16
CA ARG A 47 -8.39 -12.79 9.76
C ARG A 47 -7.38 -11.69 9.47
N ILE A 48 -7.37 -11.14 8.27
CA ILE A 48 -6.53 -9.98 7.90
C ILE A 48 -6.88 -8.80 8.81
N LEU A 49 -8.15 -8.45 8.92
CA LEU A 49 -8.60 -7.35 9.75
C LEU A 49 -8.20 -7.52 11.22
N TYR A 50 -8.33 -8.73 11.76
CA TYR A 50 -7.89 -9.03 13.10
C TYR A 50 -6.40 -8.75 13.33
N GLN A 51 -5.53 -9.08 12.36
CA GLN A 51 -4.10 -8.75 12.45
C GLN A 51 -3.85 -7.24 12.35
N ALA A 52 -4.56 -6.54 11.46
CA ALA A 52 -4.47 -5.08 11.35
C ALA A 52 -4.81 -4.38 12.67
N GLU A 53 -5.90 -4.78 13.31
CA GLU A 53 -6.32 -4.23 14.61
C GLU A 53 -5.32 -4.53 15.73
N ARG A 54 -4.69 -5.70 15.72
CA ARG A 54 -3.61 -6.02 16.67
C ARG A 54 -2.38 -5.15 16.45
N ALA A 55 -1.97 -4.95 15.19
CA ALA A 55 -0.85 -4.07 14.87
C ALA A 55 -1.17 -2.61 15.25
N HIS A 56 -2.40 -2.15 14.98
CA HIS A 56 -2.87 -0.84 15.41
C HIS A 56 -2.80 -0.68 16.94
N ALA A 57 -3.19 -1.71 17.71
CA ALA A 57 -3.13 -1.64 19.18
C ALA A 57 -1.71 -1.42 19.70
N PHE A 58 -0.68 -1.89 18.99
CA PHE A 58 0.72 -1.65 19.37
C PHE A 58 1.15 -0.18 19.23
N LEU A 59 0.44 0.63 18.43
CA LEU A 59 0.68 2.08 18.35
C LEU A 59 0.39 2.82 19.66
N GLN A 60 -0.39 2.22 20.56
CA GLN A 60 -0.69 2.78 21.87
C GLN A 60 0.42 2.51 22.90
N ILE A 61 1.41 1.70 22.54
CA ILE A 61 2.54 1.34 23.40
C ILE A 61 3.73 2.21 22.95
N ALA A 62 4.36 2.90 23.91
CA ALA A 62 5.54 3.70 23.62
C ALA A 62 6.73 2.80 23.24
N GLY A 63 7.46 3.15 22.17
CA GLY A 63 8.63 2.40 21.72
C GLY A 63 9.00 2.71 20.27
N ASN A 64 10.09 2.10 19.81
CA ASN A 64 10.62 2.29 18.46
C ASN A 64 9.85 1.50 17.37
N HIS A 65 8.97 0.60 17.77
CA HIS A 65 8.16 -0.24 16.88
C HIS A 65 7.01 0.50 16.17
N GLN A 66 6.79 1.79 16.45
CA GLN A 66 5.62 2.54 15.94
C GLN A 66 5.55 2.61 14.42
N VAL A 67 6.69 2.76 13.74
CA VAL A 67 6.73 2.79 12.26
C VAL A 67 6.25 1.45 11.69
N LEU A 68 6.78 0.34 12.22
CA LEU A 68 6.41 -1.00 11.77
C LEU A 68 4.96 -1.35 12.13
N SER A 69 4.51 -0.94 13.34
CA SER A 69 3.10 -1.11 13.75
C SER A 69 2.14 -0.41 12.81
N ALA A 70 2.44 0.84 12.47
CA ALA A 70 1.61 1.60 11.53
C ALA A 70 1.64 0.95 10.13
N PHE A 71 2.81 0.52 9.66
CA PHE A 71 2.93 -0.09 8.35
C PHE A 71 2.14 -1.40 8.26
N VAL A 72 2.29 -2.31 9.21
CA VAL A 72 1.58 -3.60 9.24
C VAL A 72 0.05 -3.40 9.37
N ALA A 73 -0.39 -2.46 10.22
CA ALA A 73 -1.80 -2.12 10.31
C ALA A 73 -2.34 -1.55 8.99
N GLY A 74 -1.59 -0.64 8.36
CA GLY A 74 -1.93 -0.06 7.05
C GLY A 74 -2.09 -1.13 5.97
N LEU A 75 -1.18 -2.10 5.90
CA LEU A 75 -1.29 -3.22 4.96
C LEU A 75 -2.59 -4.02 5.15
N GLY A 76 -2.91 -4.42 6.38
CA GLY A 76 -4.12 -5.21 6.63
C GLY A 76 -5.40 -4.42 6.35
N TYR A 77 -5.45 -3.12 6.64
CA TYR A 77 -6.58 -2.26 6.26
C TYR A 77 -6.68 -2.10 4.75
N ARG A 78 -5.56 -1.94 4.02
CA ARG A 78 -5.54 -1.89 2.54
C ARG A 78 -6.08 -3.20 1.93
N MET A 79 -5.60 -4.34 2.40
CA MET A 79 -6.03 -5.67 1.94
C MET A 79 -7.54 -5.90 2.12
N THR A 80 -8.13 -5.31 3.17
CA THR A 80 -9.58 -5.37 3.44
C THR A 80 -10.34 -4.16 2.86
N LYS A 81 -9.72 -3.39 1.96
CA LYS A 81 -10.29 -2.21 1.27
C LYS A 81 -10.78 -1.09 2.20
N ARG A 82 -10.27 -1.07 3.42
CA ARG A 82 -10.51 0.02 4.38
C ARG A 82 -9.55 1.17 4.10
N TRP A 83 -9.78 1.84 2.96
CA TRP A 83 -8.84 2.80 2.37
C TRP A 83 -8.54 4.00 3.26
N LEU A 84 -9.52 4.50 4.02
CA LEU A 84 -9.32 5.64 4.93
C LEU A 84 -8.38 5.28 6.06
N GLU A 85 -8.63 4.15 6.74
CA GLU A 85 -7.78 3.68 7.83
C GLU A 85 -6.38 3.33 7.34
N ALA A 86 -6.27 2.70 6.16
CA ALA A 86 -4.97 2.44 5.55
C ALA A 86 -4.20 3.73 5.27
N THR A 87 -4.87 4.76 4.71
CA THR A 87 -4.29 6.07 4.44
C THR A 87 -3.75 6.71 5.72
N ASP A 88 -4.52 6.72 6.81
CA ASP A 88 -4.09 7.31 8.08
C ASP A 88 -2.83 6.62 8.64
N HIS A 89 -2.75 5.29 8.49
CA HIS A 89 -1.60 4.53 8.94
C HIS A 89 -0.36 4.78 8.07
N PHE A 90 -0.49 4.78 6.75
CA PHE A 90 0.65 5.08 5.87
C PHE A 90 1.10 6.54 5.97
N LEU A 91 0.19 7.50 6.17
CA LEU A 91 0.55 8.88 6.50
C LEU A 91 1.41 8.94 7.77
N ARG A 92 1.04 8.19 8.81
CA ARG A 92 1.85 8.10 10.02
C ARG A 92 3.23 7.52 9.75
N VAL A 93 3.34 6.48 8.91
CA VAL A 93 4.64 5.91 8.53
C VAL A 93 5.51 6.96 7.86
N VAL A 94 5.01 7.66 6.85
CA VAL A 94 5.82 8.64 6.10
C VAL A 94 6.16 9.89 6.93
N GLN A 95 5.35 10.22 7.93
CA GLN A 95 5.68 11.28 8.91
C GLN A 95 6.83 10.87 9.83
N LEU A 96 6.85 9.62 10.30
CA LEU A 96 7.89 9.10 11.20
C LEU A 96 9.16 8.68 10.43
N SER A 97 9.00 8.24 9.20
CA SER A 97 10.08 7.74 8.33
C SER A 97 9.88 8.23 6.90
N PRO A 98 10.22 9.48 6.57
CA PRO A 98 9.98 10.08 5.26
C PRO A 98 10.67 9.35 4.09
N MET A 99 11.73 8.59 4.37
CA MET A 99 12.45 7.80 3.36
C MET A 99 11.89 6.37 3.18
N ASN A 100 10.75 6.06 3.78
CA ASN A 100 10.08 4.78 3.57
C ASN A 100 9.32 4.81 2.22
N GLY A 101 9.99 4.39 1.14
CA GLY A 101 9.42 4.43 -0.21
C GLY A 101 8.25 3.47 -0.40
N GLU A 102 8.23 2.33 0.32
CA GLU A 102 7.10 1.39 0.29
C GLU A 102 5.83 2.05 0.87
N ALA A 103 5.97 2.76 1.99
CA ALA A 103 4.83 3.46 2.56
C ALA A 103 4.29 4.58 1.65
N TRP A 104 5.16 5.28 0.92
CA TRP A 104 4.72 6.24 -0.09
C TRP A 104 3.99 5.56 -1.25
N LEU A 105 4.47 4.39 -1.70
CA LEU A 105 3.82 3.62 -2.75
C LEU A 105 2.42 3.15 -2.33
N GLU A 106 2.30 2.58 -1.15
CA GLU A 106 1.02 2.13 -0.59
C GLU A 106 0.05 3.29 -0.34
N LEU A 107 0.56 4.41 0.17
CA LEU A 107 -0.22 5.64 0.36
C LEU A 107 -0.79 6.15 -0.97
N THR A 108 0.03 6.13 -2.02
CA THR A 108 -0.41 6.53 -3.37
C THR A 108 -1.61 5.72 -3.83
N TRP A 109 -1.57 4.40 -3.64
CA TRP A 109 -2.67 3.52 -4.00
C TRP A 109 -3.93 3.82 -3.19
N CYS A 110 -3.82 3.87 -1.85
CA CYS A 110 -4.97 4.15 -1.01
C CYS A 110 -5.65 5.50 -1.35
N LEU A 111 -4.85 6.54 -1.63
CA LEU A 111 -5.36 7.84 -2.04
C LEU A 111 -6.04 7.80 -3.42
N ALA A 112 -5.51 7.01 -4.36
CA ALA A 112 -6.12 6.80 -5.67
C ALA A 112 -7.49 6.10 -5.56
N GLU A 113 -7.61 5.07 -4.72
CA GLU A 113 -8.87 4.36 -4.45
C GLU A 113 -9.93 5.27 -3.80
N LEU A 114 -9.48 6.26 -3.03
CA LEU A 114 -10.34 7.31 -2.43
C LEU A 114 -10.67 8.45 -3.41
N GLY A 115 -10.10 8.45 -4.63
CA GLY A 115 -10.25 9.54 -5.59
C GLY A 115 -9.54 10.84 -5.20
N ARG A 116 -8.61 10.81 -4.24
CA ARG A 116 -7.83 11.97 -3.74
C ARG A 116 -6.59 12.17 -4.62
N TRP A 117 -6.82 12.58 -5.88
CA TRP A 117 -5.82 12.54 -6.95
C TRP A 117 -4.65 13.48 -6.74
N GLU A 118 -4.87 14.69 -6.20
CA GLU A 118 -3.80 15.66 -5.91
C GLU A 118 -2.85 15.12 -4.85
N GLU A 119 -3.41 14.51 -3.81
CA GLU A 119 -2.61 13.91 -2.74
C GLU A 119 -1.91 12.63 -3.21
N SER A 120 -2.58 11.85 -4.05
CA SER A 120 -1.99 10.67 -4.69
C SER A 120 -0.80 11.07 -5.58
N GLU A 121 -0.88 12.16 -6.35
CA GLU A 121 0.26 12.69 -7.12
C GLU A 121 1.44 13.03 -6.21
N ILE A 122 1.19 13.74 -5.11
CA ILE A 122 2.25 14.10 -4.15
C ILE A 122 2.94 12.86 -3.59
N ALA A 123 2.16 11.86 -3.17
CA ALA A 123 2.68 10.60 -2.65
C ALA A 123 3.48 9.84 -3.72
N ALA A 124 2.95 9.76 -4.95
CA ALA A 124 3.63 9.11 -6.08
C ALA A 124 4.98 9.77 -6.42
N ARG A 125 5.06 11.10 -6.40
CA ARG A 125 6.33 11.81 -6.63
C ARG A 125 7.36 11.50 -5.55
N ASN A 126 6.96 11.41 -4.28
CA ASN A 126 7.87 10.99 -3.21
C ASN A 126 8.32 9.53 -3.42
N SER A 127 7.41 8.63 -3.81
CA SER A 127 7.77 7.25 -4.12
C SER A 127 8.77 7.16 -5.28
N VAL A 128 8.55 7.89 -6.39
CA VAL A 128 9.48 7.96 -7.53
C VAL A 128 10.84 8.53 -7.13
N GLN A 129 10.88 9.54 -6.27
CA GLN A 129 12.13 10.13 -5.80
C GLN A 129 12.99 9.13 -5.00
N ILE A 130 12.34 8.27 -4.21
CA ILE A 130 13.01 7.27 -3.37
C ILE A 130 13.31 6.00 -4.19
N PHE A 131 12.38 5.58 -5.03
CA PHE A 131 12.45 4.37 -5.86
C PHE A 131 12.34 4.70 -7.37
N PRO A 132 13.34 5.38 -7.96
CA PRO A 132 13.30 5.79 -9.37
C PRO A 132 13.28 4.61 -10.35
N ASP A 133 13.75 3.45 -9.92
CA ASP A 133 13.84 2.23 -10.74
C ASP A 133 12.64 1.27 -10.51
N THR A 134 11.57 1.72 -9.87
CA THR A 134 10.37 0.92 -9.62
C THR A 134 9.25 1.33 -10.58
N ALA A 135 8.85 0.41 -11.47
CA ALA A 135 7.80 0.66 -12.47
C ALA A 135 6.46 1.05 -11.84
N ALA A 136 6.10 0.41 -10.70
CA ALA A 136 4.86 0.71 -9.98
C ALA A 136 4.78 2.17 -9.50
N SER A 137 5.90 2.77 -9.05
CA SER A 137 5.94 4.18 -8.63
C SER A 137 5.62 5.12 -9.80
N TRP A 138 6.21 4.87 -10.97
CA TRP A 138 5.95 5.64 -12.18
C TRP A 138 4.55 5.40 -12.74
N GLY A 139 4.05 4.16 -12.71
CA GLY A 139 2.70 3.82 -13.15
C GLY A 139 1.63 4.52 -12.31
N ASN A 140 1.79 4.53 -11.00
CA ASN A 140 0.90 5.23 -10.08
C ASN A 140 0.94 6.76 -10.28
N LEU A 141 2.13 7.34 -10.53
CA LEU A 141 2.25 8.76 -10.87
C LEU A 141 1.53 9.08 -12.18
N ALA A 142 1.69 8.23 -13.20
CA ALA A 142 1.00 8.40 -14.49
C ALA A 142 -0.52 8.35 -14.32
N LEU A 143 -1.04 7.43 -13.51
CA LEU A 143 -2.47 7.34 -13.22
C LEU A 143 -2.99 8.62 -12.54
N ALA A 144 -2.33 9.08 -11.47
CA ALA A 144 -2.73 10.29 -10.76
C ALA A 144 -2.74 11.50 -11.69
N LEU A 145 -1.66 11.70 -12.47
CA LEU A 145 -1.56 12.80 -13.44
C LEU A 145 -2.64 12.72 -14.53
N SER A 146 -2.98 11.52 -15.00
CA SER A 146 -4.06 11.32 -15.97
C SER A 146 -5.42 11.76 -15.42
N LYS A 147 -5.71 11.40 -14.17
CA LYS A 147 -6.96 11.79 -13.49
C LYS A 147 -7.05 13.30 -13.23
N LEU A 148 -5.89 13.97 -13.12
CA LEU A 148 -5.76 15.41 -13.00
C LEU A 148 -5.72 16.11 -14.38
N GLU A 149 -6.03 15.41 -15.49
CA GLU A 149 -6.02 15.90 -16.86
C GLU A 149 -4.64 16.43 -17.37
N ARG A 150 -3.57 16.11 -16.65
CA ARG A 150 -2.18 16.47 -17.02
C ARG A 150 -1.56 15.44 -17.97
N LYS A 151 -2.22 15.29 -19.13
CA LYS A 151 -1.98 14.20 -20.10
C LYS A 151 -0.52 14.11 -20.60
N SER A 152 0.16 15.22 -20.81
CA SER A 152 1.56 15.20 -21.27
C SER A 152 2.51 14.60 -20.24
N GLU A 153 2.36 14.99 -18.98
CA GLU A 153 3.17 14.47 -17.88
C GLU A 153 2.81 13.01 -17.56
N ALA A 154 1.52 12.65 -17.63
CA ALA A 154 1.08 11.27 -17.48
C ALA A 154 1.73 10.34 -18.52
N LYS A 155 1.79 10.76 -19.80
CA LYS A 155 2.48 10.02 -20.87
C LYS A 155 3.98 9.87 -20.62
N GLU A 156 4.64 10.90 -20.07
CA GLU A 156 6.04 10.82 -19.72
C GLU A 156 6.30 9.83 -18.59
N ALA A 157 5.53 9.94 -17.50
CA ALA A 157 5.62 9.00 -16.38
C ALA A 157 5.34 7.56 -16.83
N MET A 158 4.32 7.35 -17.69
CA MET A 158 3.99 6.02 -18.20
C MET A 158 5.13 5.43 -19.05
N ARG A 159 5.81 6.27 -19.89
CA ARG A 159 6.98 5.80 -20.63
C ARG A 159 8.12 5.31 -19.71
N HIS A 160 8.29 5.91 -18.54
CA HIS A 160 9.25 5.41 -17.55
C HIS A 160 8.81 4.05 -16.97
N ALA A 161 7.54 3.90 -16.59
CA ALA A 161 7.02 2.63 -16.10
C ALA A 161 7.18 1.48 -17.11
N ILE A 162 6.80 1.71 -18.38
CA ILE A 162 6.91 0.73 -19.46
C ILE A 162 8.37 0.37 -19.76
N ARG A 163 9.29 1.33 -19.67
CA ARG A 163 10.72 1.06 -19.88
C ARG A 163 11.28 0.14 -18.80
N LEU A 164 10.83 0.30 -17.56
CA LEU A 164 11.27 -0.53 -16.43
C LEU A 164 10.62 -1.92 -16.47
N GLU A 165 9.33 -2.00 -16.76
CA GLU A 165 8.57 -3.26 -16.84
C GLU A 165 7.65 -3.27 -18.09
N PRO A 166 8.18 -3.67 -19.27
CA PRO A 166 7.40 -3.62 -20.52
C PRO A 166 6.22 -4.59 -20.57
N SER A 167 6.27 -5.65 -19.77
CA SER A 167 5.26 -6.73 -19.77
C SER A 167 4.19 -6.57 -18.68
N ASP A 168 4.29 -5.57 -17.81
CA ASP A 168 3.29 -5.38 -16.75
C ASP A 168 1.92 -5.02 -17.36
N PRO A 169 0.88 -5.85 -17.14
CA PRO A 169 -0.45 -5.61 -17.68
C PRO A 169 -1.11 -4.33 -17.10
N ARG A 170 -0.73 -3.91 -15.88
CA ARG A 170 -1.24 -2.68 -15.26
C ARG A 170 -0.77 -1.45 -16.03
N ASN A 171 0.50 -1.42 -16.46
CA ASN A 171 1.06 -0.33 -17.25
C ASN A 171 0.31 -0.17 -18.58
N ARG A 172 -0.05 -1.28 -19.25
CA ARG A 172 -0.85 -1.25 -20.47
C ARG A 172 -2.25 -0.71 -20.23
N ALA A 173 -2.92 -1.18 -19.17
CA ALA A 173 -4.25 -0.72 -18.83
C ALA A 173 -4.31 0.79 -18.53
N ILE A 174 -3.27 1.34 -17.89
CA ILE A 174 -3.17 2.78 -17.62
C ILE A 174 -2.82 3.53 -18.90
N GLU A 175 -1.92 3.01 -19.76
CA GLU A 175 -1.55 3.62 -21.05
C GLU A 175 -2.78 3.79 -21.96
N ASP A 176 -3.65 2.78 -22.04
CA ASP A 176 -4.90 2.82 -22.80
C ASP A 176 -5.86 3.92 -22.28
N GLN A 177 -5.87 4.18 -20.96
CA GLN A 177 -6.66 5.27 -20.37
C GLN A 177 -6.08 6.66 -20.69
N ILE A 178 -4.76 6.80 -20.78
CA ILE A 178 -4.07 8.06 -21.05
C ILE A 178 -4.13 8.42 -22.55
N SER A 179 -4.15 7.43 -23.42
CA SER A 179 -4.11 7.55 -24.87
C SER A 179 -5.19 6.67 -25.54
N PRO A 180 -6.47 6.95 -25.30
CA PRO A 180 -7.52 6.19 -25.96
C PRO A 180 -7.37 6.34 -27.49
N SER A 181 -7.41 5.20 -28.20
CA SER A 181 -7.26 5.09 -29.67
C SER A 181 -8.35 5.84 -30.40
#